data_95f94f9a2034b0c6e13448910ac16405
#
_entry.id   95f94f9a2034b0c6e13448910ac16405
#
_cell.length_a   1.000
_cell.length_b   1.000
_cell.length_c   1.000
_cell.angle_alpha   90.00
_cell.angle_beta   90.00
_cell.angle_gamma   90.00
#
_symmetry.space_group_name_H-M   'P 1'
#
loop_
_entity.id
_entity.type
_entity.pdbx_description
1 polymer ?
#
loop_
_entity_poly.entity_id
_entity_poly.type
_entity_poly.pdbx_seq_one_letter_code
_entity_poly.pdbx_strand_id
1 'polypeptide(L)'
;MMAKSIIFEDKAREKLLHGVNKLANAVKVTLGPRGRNVIIEKSWGAPIVSKDGVTVAKEIELEDKFENMGAQMLKEVASKTSDNAGDGTTTATVLAQSIFKEGCKYVTAGHNPMAIKRGLEKACALMVQELKKMASPTRNHTEVAQVGTISANGDSTIGKIIAEAMEKVGKEGVITVEEAKSLDTTLEVVEGMQFDRGYLSPYFVTNSERMETILEDVYILVVEKKISNLKDLVTLLEQTAKSSKPLLIIADEVDGEALATLVVNKLRGTLNVCAVKAPGFGDRKKSILEDIAILTGAKFISDDTGRNLESVTINDLGRAKCVTCTKDNTVIVDGFGDSLSIQSRIKLIRTQIDDTSSDYDKEKLQERLAKLAGGVAVIKVGSATEIEMKEKKARVEDALHSTRAAVEEGVVPGGGIALIRSLKILESLTVNQSEQFGVDLIKRAVEEPLRMIAENAGHEASIIINRVKEEHGPIGFNASNNTFEDLIACGIIDPTKVTRTALQNAVSIASLLLTTEALIADKIDTKKDASSAPAGRGGMGGMGGMGGMGGY
;
A
#
# COMPACT_ATOMS: atom_id res chain seq x y z
N MET A 1 1.99 21.37 29.40
CA MET A 1 2.31 19.93 29.15
C MET A 1 1.29 19.10 29.91
N MET A 2 0.67 18.10 29.27
CA MET A 2 -0.18 17.14 29.98
C MET A 2 0.68 16.21 30.84
N ALA A 3 0.18 15.82 32.02
CA ALA A 3 0.85 14.85 32.88
C ALA A 3 0.94 13.49 32.14
N LYS A 4 2.04 12.76 32.34
CA LYS A 4 2.24 11.43 31.73
C LYS A 4 1.88 10.33 32.73
N SER A 5 1.33 9.25 32.26
CA SER A 5 1.17 7.98 32.97
C SER A 5 2.25 7.02 32.45
N ILE A 6 2.95 6.35 33.36
CA ILE A 6 4.06 5.45 33.00
C ILE A 6 3.80 4.10 33.64
N ILE A 7 3.96 3.04 32.87
CA ILE A 7 3.93 1.65 33.38
C ILE A 7 5.19 0.92 32.93
N PHE A 8 5.61 -0.06 33.69
CA PHE A 8 6.89 -0.75 33.52
C PHE A 8 6.73 -2.27 33.52
N GLU A 9 7.76 -2.95 33.05
CA GLU A 9 7.97 -4.40 33.18
C GLU A 9 6.81 -5.24 32.67
N ASP A 10 6.39 -6.26 33.44
CA ASP A 10 5.35 -7.20 33.03
C ASP A 10 3.99 -6.51 32.78
N LYS A 11 3.67 -5.46 33.56
CA LYS A 11 2.43 -4.68 33.32
C LYS A 11 2.44 -3.99 31.96
N ALA A 12 3.59 -3.50 31.52
CA ALA A 12 3.74 -2.88 30.22
C ALA A 12 3.57 -3.94 29.11
N ARG A 13 4.23 -5.10 29.25
CA ARG A 13 4.14 -6.21 28.30
C ARG A 13 2.72 -6.79 28.21
N GLU A 14 2.04 -6.95 29.35
CA GLU A 14 0.65 -7.41 29.40
C GLU A 14 -0.29 -6.50 28.63
N LYS A 15 -0.20 -5.18 28.84
CA LYS A 15 -1.02 -4.19 28.12
C LYS A 15 -0.73 -4.20 26.60
N LEU A 16 0.53 -4.25 26.21
CA LEU A 16 0.90 -4.40 24.79
C LEU A 16 0.33 -5.68 24.20
N LEU A 17 0.43 -6.81 24.92
CA LEU A 17 -0.05 -8.11 24.45
C LEU A 17 -1.58 -8.13 24.28
N HIS A 18 -2.31 -7.48 25.17
CA HIS A 18 -3.76 -7.33 25.02
C HIS A 18 -4.12 -6.55 23.74
N GLY A 19 -3.43 -5.44 23.48
CA GLY A 19 -3.64 -4.65 22.26
C GLY A 19 -3.29 -5.42 20.99
N VAL A 20 -2.13 -6.09 20.99
CA VAL A 20 -1.70 -6.97 19.89
C VAL A 20 -2.72 -8.08 19.63
N ASN A 21 -3.22 -8.75 20.69
CA ASN A 21 -4.20 -9.83 20.54
C ASN A 21 -5.55 -9.32 20.01
N LYS A 22 -6.04 -8.17 20.47
CA LYS A 22 -7.31 -7.59 19.97
C LYS A 22 -7.24 -7.34 18.47
N LEU A 23 -6.19 -6.68 18.00
CA LEU A 23 -6.02 -6.42 16.58
C LEU A 23 -5.81 -7.70 15.77
N ALA A 24 -4.86 -8.55 16.17
CA ALA A 24 -4.55 -9.77 15.43
C ALA A 24 -5.76 -10.72 15.34
N ASN A 25 -6.56 -10.83 16.40
CA ASN A 25 -7.74 -11.69 16.40
C ASN A 25 -8.83 -11.20 15.44
N ALA A 26 -8.95 -9.87 15.23
CA ALA A 26 -9.85 -9.32 14.23
C ALA A 26 -9.35 -9.55 12.79
N VAL A 27 -8.01 -9.49 12.59
CA VAL A 27 -7.41 -9.64 11.26
C VAL A 27 -7.31 -11.10 10.82
N LYS A 28 -6.90 -12.04 11.71
CA LYS A 28 -6.60 -13.44 11.36
C LYS A 28 -7.79 -14.25 10.82
N VAL A 29 -9.03 -13.83 11.12
CA VAL A 29 -10.24 -14.49 10.61
C VAL A 29 -10.40 -14.38 9.11
N THR A 30 -9.67 -13.45 8.47
CA THR A 30 -9.71 -13.23 7.02
C THR A 30 -8.77 -14.15 6.25
N LEU A 31 -7.85 -14.87 6.93
CA LEU A 31 -6.76 -15.61 6.30
C LEU A 31 -7.24 -16.89 5.60
N GLY A 32 -6.75 -17.09 4.38
CA GLY A 32 -6.94 -18.31 3.59
C GLY A 32 -8.24 -18.35 2.79
N PRO A 33 -8.46 -19.41 1.98
CA PRO A 33 -9.60 -19.52 1.07
C PRO A 33 -10.95 -19.55 1.78
N ARG A 34 -10.99 -20.02 3.03
CA ARG A 34 -12.17 -20.02 3.88
C ARG A 34 -12.19 -18.89 4.93
N GLY A 35 -11.34 -17.90 4.75
CA GLY A 35 -11.35 -16.67 5.53
C GLY A 35 -12.68 -15.93 5.40
N ARG A 36 -13.08 -15.21 6.47
CA ARG A 36 -14.38 -14.54 6.58
C ARG A 36 -14.22 -13.03 6.48
N ASN A 37 -15.32 -12.37 6.11
CA ASN A 37 -15.38 -10.92 6.08
C ASN A 37 -15.40 -10.33 7.48
N VAL A 38 -14.82 -9.14 7.62
CA VAL A 38 -14.97 -8.26 8.79
C VAL A 38 -15.82 -7.06 8.38
N ILE A 39 -16.80 -6.70 9.21
CA ILE A 39 -17.62 -5.52 9.00
C ILE A 39 -17.10 -4.41 9.90
N ILE A 40 -16.86 -3.24 9.31
CA ILE A 40 -16.27 -2.08 9.98
C ILE A 40 -17.27 -0.94 9.93
N GLU A 41 -17.64 -0.41 11.10
CA GLU A 41 -18.46 0.79 11.21
C GLU A 41 -17.71 2.02 10.72
N LYS A 42 -18.40 2.89 10.00
CA LYS A 42 -17.89 4.23 9.65
C LYS A 42 -18.71 5.30 10.34
N SER A 43 -18.06 6.37 10.76
CA SER A 43 -18.74 7.51 11.40
C SER A 43 -19.78 8.17 10.47
N TRP A 44 -19.59 8.03 9.16
CA TRP A 44 -20.48 8.55 8.11
C TRP A 44 -20.53 7.54 6.95
N GLY A 45 -21.74 7.26 6.45
CA GLY A 45 -21.95 6.37 5.31
C GLY A 45 -22.25 4.91 5.71
N ALA A 46 -22.15 4.01 4.74
CA ALA A 46 -22.40 2.57 4.95
C ALA A 46 -21.16 1.89 5.58
N PRO A 47 -21.38 0.81 6.37
CA PRO A 47 -20.29 -0.01 6.87
C PRO A 47 -19.43 -0.56 5.75
N ILE A 48 -18.13 -0.69 5.99
CA ILE A 48 -17.20 -1.35 5.06
C ILE A 48 -17.18 -2.85 5.37
N VAL A 49 -17.23 -3.65 4.30
CA VAL A 49 -17.02 -5.10 4.39
C VAL A 49 -15.67 -5.40 3.74
N SER A 50 -14.75 -6.02 4.47
CA SER A 50 -13.41 -6.32 3.97
C SER A 50 -12.90 -7.68 4.41
N LYS A 51 -12.09 -8.31 3.55
CA LYS A 51 -11.22 -9.45 3.86
C LYS A 51 -9.74 -9.05 3.90
N ASP A 52 -9.42 -7.82 3.48
CA ASP A 52 -8.05 -7.35 3.49
C ASP A 52 -7.58 -7.04 4.92
N GLY A 53 -6.44 -7.63 5.30
CA GLY A 53 -5.89 -7.52 6.63
C GLY A 53 -5.42 -6.11 6.99
N VAL A 54 -4.88 -5.34 6.04
CA VAL A 54 -4.41 -3.96 6.32
C VAL A 54 -5.59 -3.03 6.50
N THR A 55 -6.65 -3.17 5.72
CA THR A 55 -7.89 -2.39 5.87
C THR A 55 -8.51 -2.60 7.25
N VAL A 56 -8.62 -3.88 7.68
CA VAL A 56 -9.12 -4.19 9.03
C VAL A 56 -8.20 -3.62 10.10
N ALA A 57 -6.89 -3.78 9.96
CA ALA A 57 -5.93 -3.32 10.95
C ALA A 57 -5.94 -1.79 11.10
N LYS A 58 -6.06 -1.03 10.01
CA LYS A 58 -6.07 0.45 10.01
C LYS A 58 -7.25 1.04 10.80
N GLU A 59 -8.38 0.37 10.83
CA GLU A 59 -9.61 0.86 11.49
C GLU A 59 -9.66 0.55 12.99
N ILE A 60 -8.75 -0.30 13.51
CA ILE A 60 -8.77 -0.66 14.93
C ILE A 60 -8.06 0.40 15.76
N GLU A 61 -8.83 1.00 16.67
CA GLU A 61 -8.36 1.91 17.70
C GLU A 61 -8.97 1.50 19.04
N LEU A 62 -8.16 1.46 20.12
CA LEU A 62 -8.56 0.98 21.41
C LEU A 62 -8.64 2.13 22.43
N GLU A 63 -9.65 2.08 23.31
CA GLU A 63 -9.86 3.09 24.36
C GLU A 63 -8.69 3.19 25.36
N ASP A 64 -8.16 2.03 25.78
CA ASP A 64 -6.99 2.00 26.67
C ASP A 64 -5.74 2.39 25.87
N LYS A 65 -5.14 3.51 26.22
CA LYS A 65 -3.98 4.08 25.52
C LYS A 65 -2.77 3.13 25.49
N PHE A 66 -2.55 2.34 26.54
CA PHE A 66 -1.44 1.39 26.58
C PHE A 66 -1.70 0.16 25.72
N GLU A 67 -2.93 -0.36 25.73
CA GLU A 67 -3.33 -1.44 24.82
C GLU A 67 -3.30 -0.94 23.36
N ASN A 68 -3.74 0.31 23.12
CA ASN A 68 -3.70 0.91 21.81
C ASN A 68 -2.27 1.03 21.25
N MET A 69 -1.26 1.27 22.09
CA MET A 69 0.14 1.24 21.64
C MET A 69 0.52 -0.14 21.06
N GLY A 70 0.10 -1.24 21.68
CA GLY A 70 0.31 -2.59 21.14
C GLY A 70 -0.40 -2.80 19.81
N ALA A 71 -1.64 -2.35 19.70
CA ALA A 71 -2.40 -2.39 18.45
C ALA A 71 -1.74 -1.54 17.35
N GLN A 72 -1.29 -0.33 17.66
CA GLN A 72 -0.62 0.56 16.69
C GLN A 72 0.71 -0.03 16.17
N MET A 73 1.50 -0.66 17.04
CA MET A 73 2.72 -1.36 16.61
C MET A 73 2.41 -2.51 15.66
N LEU A 74 1.34 -3.25 15.89
CA LEU A 74 0.93 -4.34 14.99
C LEU A 74 0.30 -3.82 13.69
N LYS A 75 -0.42 -2.69 13.75
CA LYS A 75 -0.89 -1.95 12.57
C LYS A 75 0.27 -1.56 11.66
N GLU A 76 1.40 -1.15 12.24
CA GLU A 76 2.61 -0.81 11.49
C GLU A 76 3.19 -2.02 10.74
N VAL A 77 3.11 -3.24 11.32
CA VAL A 77 3.49 -4.48 10.61
C VAL A 77 2.67 -4.67 9.35
N ALA A 78 1.34 -4.56 9.46
CA ALA A 78 0.44 -4.72 8.32
C ALA A 78 0.68 -3.64 7.25
N SER A 79 0.80 -2.36 7.65
CA SER A 79 1.02 -1.24 6.74
C SER A 79 2.34 -1.36 6.00
N LYS A 80 3.47 -1.61 6.70
CA LYS A 80 4.77 -1.81 6.03
C LYS A 80 4.80 -3.00 5.10
N THR A 81 4.06 -4.06 5.42
CA THR A 81 3.99 -5.23 4.55
C THR A 81 3.20 -4.90 3.27
N SER A 82 2.10 -4.17 3.40
CA SER A 82 1.35 -3.62 2.27
C SER A 82 2.23 -2.71 1.40
N ASP A 83 2.94 -1.76 2.00
CA ASP A 83 3.78 -0.80 1.26
C ASP A 83 4.92 -1.49 0.49
N ASN A 84 5.54 -2.53 1.07
CA ASN A 84 6.72 -3.18 0.50
C ASN A 84 6.39 -4.31 -0.49
N ALA A 85 5.30 -5.03 -0.27
CA ALA A 85 4.94 -6.22 -1.03
C ALA A 85 3.50 -6.20 -1.59
N GLY A 86 2.67 -5.27 -1.13
CA GLY A 86 1.30 -5.08 -1.55
C GLY A 86 0.31 -6.14 -1.06
N ASP A 87 0.81 -7.22 -0.45
CA ASP A 87 0.01 -8.34 0.08
C ASP A 87 0.72 -8.99 1.28
N GLY A 88 0.13 -10.02 1.88
CA GLY A 88 0.70 -10.77 3.02
C GLY A 88 0.50 -10.07 4.37
N THR A 89 -0.33 -9.06 4.46
CA THR A 89 -0.59 -8.24 5.65
C THR A 89 -1.15 -9.07 6.81
N THR A 90 -2.09 -9.97 6.53
CA THR A 90 -2.64 -10.90 7.52
C THR A 90 -1.59 -11.90 8.01
N THR A 91 -0.79 -12.46 7.11
CA THR A 91 0.31 -13.39 7.45
C THR A 91 1.33 -12.71 8.36
N ALA A 92 1.75 -11.48 8.04
CA ALA A 92 2.67 -10.70 8.86
C ALA A 92 2.11 -10.41 10.26
N THR A 93 0.84 -10.06 10.35
CA THR A 93 0.13 -9.80 11.60
C THR A 93 0.08 -11.05 12.49
N VAL A 94 -0.26 -12.20 11.92
CA VAL A 94 -0.31 -13.50 12.62
C VAL A 94 1.08 -13.92 13.13
N LEU A 95 2.10 -13.78 12.29
CA LEU A 95 3.50 -14.05 12.68
C LEU A 95 3.95 -13.15 13.83
N ALA A 96 3.71 -11.84 13.74
CA ALA A 96 4.11 -10.89 14.77
C ALA A 96 3.39 -11.14 16.09
N GLN A 97 2.09 -11.45 16.07
CA GLN A 97 1.34 -11.86 17.25
C GLN A 97 1.97 -13.09 17.92
N SER A 98 2.25 -14.12 17.12
CA SER A 98 2.81 -15.37 17.64
C SER A 98 4.19 -15.15 18.26
N ILE A 99 5.09 -14.45 17.57
CA ILE A 99 6.44 -14.13 18.07
C ILE A 99 6.34 -13.38 19.40
N PHE A 100 5.51 -12.34 19.46
CA PHE A 100 5.39 -11.52 20.65
C PHE A 100 4.75 -12.29 21.82
N LYS A 101 3.64 -13.00 21.57
CA LYS A 101 2.91 -13.79 22.57
C LYS A 101 3.79 -14.87 23.20
N GLU A 102 4.50 -15.64 22.38
CA GLU A 102 5.39 -16.70 22.88
C GLU A 102 6.67 -16.11 23.49
N GLY A 103 7.19 -15.01 22.92
CA GLY A 103 8.36 -14.32 23.45
C GLY A 103 8.15 -13.72 24.83
N CYS A 104 6.97 -13.18 25.12
CA CYS A 104 6.63 -12.70 26.46
C CYS A 104 6.80 -13.78 27.53
N LYS A 105 6.49 -15.04 27.22
CA LYS A 105 6.67 -16.16 28.18
C LYS A 105 8.13 -16.35 28.57
N TYR A 106 9.05 -16.23 27.61
CA TYR A 106 10.49 -16.31 27.89
C TYR A 106 11.01 -15.10 28.66
N VAL A 107 10.56 -13.89 28.32
CA VAL A 107 10.98 -12.68 29.04
C VAL A 107 10.48 -12.69 30.48
N THR A 108 9.22 -13.08 30.72
CA THR A 108 8.66 -13.25 32.08
C THR A 108 9.36 -14.35 32.86
N ALA A 109 9.88 -15.40 32.20
CA ALA A 109 10.71 -16.42 32.82
C ALA A 109 12.14 -15.95 33.13
N GLY A 110 12.49 -14.69 32.86
CA GLY A 110 13.78 -14.09 33.20
C GLY A 110 14.86 -14.20 32.11
N HIS A 111 14.51 -14.66 30.89
CA HIS A 111 15.47 -14.71 29.79
C HIS A 111 15.71 -13.30 29.20
N ASN A 112 16.95 -13.05 28.79
CA ASN A 112 17.36 -11.73 28.27
C ASN A 112 16.69 -11.41 26.92
N PRO A 113 15.81 -10.38 26.84
CA PRO A 113 15.07 -10.04 25.62
C PRO A 113 15.99 -9.61 24.46
N MET A 114 17.15 -9.00 24.77
CA MET A 114 18.13 -8.61 23.73
C MET A 114 18.84 -9.81 23.11
N ALA A 115 19.05 -10.91 23.88
CA ALA A 115 19.58 -12.14 23.34
C ALA A 115 18.53 -12.86 22.47
N ILE A 116 17.27 -12.91 22.93
CA ILE A 116 16.14 -13.43 22.15
C ILE A 116 16.03 -12.69 20.82
N LYS A 117 16.07 -11.37 20.83
CA LYS A 117 16.05 -10.53 19.62
C LYS A 117 17.15 -10.94 18.65
N ARG A 118 18.41 -11.04 19.09
CA ARG A 118 19.52 -11.45 18.22
C ARG A 118 19.31 -12.85 17.63
N GLY A 119 18.77 -13.78 18.40
CA GLY A 119 18.41 -15.12 17.92
C GLY A 119 17.34 -15.09 16.83
N LEU A 120 16.28 -14.29 17.03
CA LEU A 120 15.22 -14.06 16.04
C LEU A 120 15.78 -13.46 14.73
N GLU A 121 16.62 -12.42 14.83
CA GLU A 121 17.21 -11.76 13.66
C GLU A 121 18.10 -12.71 12.84
N LYS A 122 18.95 -13.50 13.50
CA LYS A 122 19.80 -14.51 12.84
C LYS A 122 18.97 -15.60 12.15
N ALA A 123 17.96 -16.13 12.83
CA ALA A 123 17.06 -17.14 12.27
C ALA A 123 16.27 -16.60 11.09
N CYS A 124 15.72 -15.40 11.20
CA CYS A 124 15.00 -14.72 10.12
C CYS A 124 15.88 -14.54 8.88
N ALA A 125 17.12 -14.06 9.04
CA ALA A 125 18.04 -13.84 7.93
C ALA A 125 18.32 -15.14 7.16
N LEU A 126 18.53 -16.27 7.84
CA LEU A 126 18.74 -17.56 7.20
C LEU A 126 17.49 -18.08 6.51
N MET A 127 16.32 -17.96 7.14
CA MET A 127 15.06 -18.38 6.53
C MET A 127 14.74 -17.58 5.27
N VAL A 128 15.02 -16.27 5.26
CA VAL A 128 14.86 -15.44 4.06
C VAL A 128 15.79 -15.89 2.92
N GLN A 129 17.03 -16.27 3.23
CA GLN A 129 17.94 -16.84 2.23
C GLN A 129 17.40 -18.16 1.66
N GLU A 130 16.84 -19.01 2.52
CA GLU A 130 16.28 -20.30 2.09
C GLU A 130 15.01 -20.11 1.23
N LEU A 131 14.11 -19.19 1.62
CA LEU A 131 12.94 -18.81 0.82
C LEU A 131 13.35 -18.35 -0.59
N LYS A 132 14.41 -17.53 -0.69
CA LYS A 132 14.95 -17.08 -2.00
C LYS A 132 15.52 -18.24 -2.83
N LYS A 133 16.13 -19.26 -2.21
CA LYS A 133 16.60 -20.45 -2.94
C LYS A 133 15.47 -21.34 -3.41
N MET A 134 14.38 -21.43 -2.63
CA MET A 134 13.19 -22.20 -3.03
C MET A 134 12.38 -21.51 -4.12
N ALA A 135 12.61 -20.22 -4.37
CA ALA A 135 11.86 -19.43 -5.34
C ALA A 135 12.03 -19.99 -6.76
N SER A 136 10.91 -20.20 -7.42
CA SER A 136 10.84 -20.52 -8.84
C SER A 136 10.43 -19.27 -9.62
N PRO A 137 11.17 -18.85 -10.67
CA PRO A 137 10.80 -17.69 -11.45
C PRO A 137 9.47 -17.94 -12.19
N THR A 138 8.58 -16.96 -12.17
CA THR A 138 7.34 -17.00 -12.97
C THR A 138 7.67 -16.92 -14.45
N ARG A 139 7.33 -17.96 -15.19
CA ARG A 139 7.72 -18.12 -16.61
C ARG A 139 6.57 -17.92 -17.58
N ASN A 140 5.36 -18.23 -17.15
CA ASN A 140 4.20 -18.37 -18.02
C ASN A 140 3.05 -17.47 -17.59
N HIS A 141 2.26 -17.02 -18.55
CA HIS A 141 1.00 -16.30 -18.35
C HIS A 141 0.05 -17.05 -17.37
N THR A 142 0.06 -18.39 -17.40
CA THR A 142 -0.77 -19.21 -16.51
C THR A 142 -0.36 -19.07 -15.04
N GLU A 143 0.94 -19.07 -14.73
CA GLU A 143 1.44 -18.88 -13.35
C GLU A 143 1.11 -17.47 -12.83
N VAL A 144 1.22 -16.46 -13.68
CA VAL A 144 0.81 -15.08 -13.37
C VAL A 144 -0.68 -15.03 -13.04
N ALA A 145 -1.53 -15.68 -13.84
CA ALA A 145 -2.96 -15.78 -13.60
C ALA A 145 -3.30 -16.55 -12.31
N GLN A 146 -2.52 -17.59 -11.97
CA GLN A 146 -2.69 -18.35 -10.72
C GLN A 146 -2.37 -17.49 -9.50
N VAL A 147 -1.26 -16.76 -9.50
CA VAL A 147 -0.94 -15.80 -8.40
C VAL A 147 -2.06 -14.78 -8.23
N GLY A 148 -2.49 -14.16 -9.33
CA GLY A 148 -3.60 -13.20 -9.29
C GLY A 148 -4.91 -13.82 -8.77
N THR A 149 -5.19 -15.07 -9.13
CA THR A 149 -6.37 -15.80 -8.65
C THR A 149 -6.31 -16.06 -7.15
N ILE A 150 -5.15 -16.52 -6.63
CA ILE A 150 -4.97 -16.78 -5.19
C ILE A 150 -5.12 -15.49 -4.38
N SER A 151 -4.44 -14.43 -4.77
CA SER A 151 -4.53 -13.13 -4.08
C SER A 151 -5.93 -12.51 -4.20
N ALA A 152 -6.65 -12.79 -5.30
CA ALA A 152 -8.06 -12.42 -5.48
C ALA A 152 -9.06 -13.34 -4.75
N ASN A 153 -8.64 -14.09 -3.72
CA ASN A 153 -9.49 -15.02 -2.96
C ASN A 153 -10.15 -16.13 -3.82
N GLY A 154 -9.47 -16.60 -4.86
CA GLY A 154 -9.93 -17.67 -5.76
C GLY A 154 -10.73 -17.18 -6.97
N ASP A 155 -10.83 -15.88 -7.20
CA ASP A 155 -11.50 -15.33 -8.38
C ASP A 155 -10.59 -15.43 -9.62
N SER A 156 -10.82 -16.47 -10.42
CA SER A 156 -10.04 -16.72 -11.65
C SER A 156 -10.26 -15.67 -12.74
N THR A 157 -11.34 -14.91 -12.68
CA THR A 157 -11.63 -13.83 -13.64
C THR A 157 -10.65 -12.68 -13.43
N ILE A 158 -10.43 -12.30 -12.17
CA ILE A 158 -9.46 -11.27 -11.79
C ILE A 158 -8.05 -11.70 -12.17
N GLY A 159 -7.65 -12.95 -11.85
CA GLY A 159 -6.33 -13.47 -12.21
C GLY A 159 -6.06 -13.44 -13.72
N LYS A 160 -7.04 -13.82 -14.54
CA LYS A 160 -6.91 -13.77 -16.00
C LYS A 160 -6.78 -12.35 -16.54
N ILE A 161 -7.60 -11.42 -16.06
CA ILE A 161 -7.56 -10.00 -16.48
C ILE A 161 -6.20 -9.38 -16.16
N ILE A 162 -5.64 -9.65 -14.96
CA ILE A 162 -4.32 -9.15 -14.58
C ILE A 162 -3.22 -9.74 -15.46
N ALA A 163 -3.26 -11.05 -15.72
CA ALA A 163 -2.28 -11.70 -16.60
C ALA A 163 -2.35 -11.16 -18.04
N GLU A 164 -3.55 -10.95 -18.58
CA GLU A 164 -3.76 -10.31 -19.88
C GLU A 164 -3.24 -8.85 -19.89
N ALA A 165 -3.50 -8.10 -18.82
CA ALA A 165 -2.98 -6.75 -18.68
C ALA A 165 -1.46 -6.72 -18.71
N MET A 166 -0.80 -7.62 -17.94
CA MET A 166 0.67 -7.73 -17.91
C MET A 166 1.26 -8.18 -19.25
N GLU A 167 0.57 -9.02 -20.00
CA GLU A 167 1.00 -9.41 -21.34
C GLU A 167 0.97 -8.23 -22.31
N LYS A 168 -0.10 -7.41 -22.26
CA LYS A 168 -0.28 -6.26 -23.16
C LYS A 168 0.71 -5.14 -22.91
N VAL A 169 0.98 -4.81 -21.64
CA VAL A 169 1.89 -3.69 -21.30
C VAL A 169 3.32 -4.14 -20.98
N GLY A 170 3.56 -5.44 -20.87
CA GLY A 170 4.86 -6.01 -20.51
C GLY A 170 5.18 -5.94 -19.02
N LYS A 171 6.35 -6.49 -18.62
CA LYS A 171 6.75 -6.61 -17.20
C LYS A 171 6.94 -5.28 -16.51
N GLU A 172 7.43 -4.27 -17.22
CA GLU A 172 7.67 -2.90 -16.74
C GLU A 172 6.45 -1.99 -16.98
N GLY A 173 5.38 -2.54 -17.58
CA GLY A 173 4.19 -1.78 -17.94
C GLY A 173 3.36 -1.38 -16.73
N VAL A 174 2.63 -0.27 -16.87
CA VAL A 174 1.77 0.27 -15.83
C VAL A 174 0.37 -0.33 -15.95
N ILE A 175 -0.15 -0.79 -14.82
CA ILE A 175 -1.53 -1.26 -14.70
C ILE A 175 -2.20 -0.45 -13.59
N THR A 176 -3.32 0.18 -13.88
CA THR A 176 -4.15 0.93 -12.94
C THR A 176 -5.52 0.30 -12.79
N VAL A 177 -6.17 0.54 -11.66
CA VAL A 177 -7.50 0.02 -11.37
C VAL A 177 -8.45 1.18 -11.14
N GLU A 178 -9.48 1.27 -11.98
CA GLU A 178 -10.51 2.33 -11.93
C GLU A 178 -11.89 1.73 -11.64
N GLU A 179 -12.79 2.56 -11.14
CA GLU A 179 -14.20 2.20 -10.98
C GLU A 179 -14.94 2.33 -12.32
N ALA A 180 -15.69 1.30 -12.70
CA ALA A 180 -16.54 1.32 -13.87
C ALA A 180 -17.96 1.77 -13.53
N LYS A 181 -18.64 2.38 -14.49
CA LYS A 181 -20.09 2.63 -14.41
C LYS A 181 -20.93 1.43 -14.90
N SER A 182 -20.25 0.40 -15.43
CA SER A 182 -20.87 -0.85 -15.92
C SER A 182 -20.85 -1.92 -14.84
N LEU A 183 -21.62 -3.00 -15.04
CA LEU A 183 -21.61 -4.17 -14.17
C LEU A 183 -20.37 -5.06 -14.40
N ASP A 184 -19.84 -5.03 -15.61
CA ASP A 184 -18.74 -5.90 -16.02
C ASP A 184 -17.38 -5.24 -15.75
N THR A 185 -16.42 -6.08 -15.37
CA THR A 185 -15.01 -5.68 -15.26
C THR A 185 -14.35 -5.84 -16.62
N THR A 186 -13.72 -4.76 -17.11
CA THR A 186 -13.09 -4.71 -18.43
C THR A 186 -11.64 -4.27 -18.36
N LEU A 187 -10.86 -4.67 -19.37
CA LEU A 187 -9.47 -4.26 -19.55
C LEU A 187 -9.36 -3.37 -20.78
N GLU A 188 -8.83 -2.17 -20.61
CA GLU A 188 -8.49 -1.27 -21.70
C GLU A 188 -6.99 -0.95 -21.64
N VAL A 189 -6.36 -0.77 -22.80
CA VAL A 189 -4.99 -0.25 -22.89
C VAL A 189 -5.06 1.11 -23.53
N VAL A 190 -4.53 2.11 -22.82
CA VAL A 190 -4.57 3.52 -23.23
C VAL A 190 -3.15 4.09 -23.29
N GLU A 191 -2.98 5.19 -24.00
CA GLU A 191 -1.73 5.93 -24.01
C GLU A 191 -1.46 6.52 -22.62
N GLY A 192 -0.24 6.31 -22.11
CA GLY A 192 0.11 6.79 -20.78
C GLY A 192 1.53 6.41 -20.39
N MET A 193 2.00 6.94 -19.28
CA MET A 193 3.31 6.59 -18.74
C MET A 193 3.40 6.80 -17.23
N GLN A 194 4.31 6.06 -16.61
CA GLN A 194 4.70 6.25 -15.21
C GLN A 194 6.15 6.75 -15.12
N PHE A 195 6.42 7.61 -14.15
CA PHE A 195 7.77 8.00 -13.78
C PHE A 195 7.96 8.09 -12.27
N ASP A 196 9.22 7.89 -11.82
CA ASP A 196 9.61 7.75 -10.41
C ASP A 196 9.83 9.13 -9.79
N ARG A 197 8.78 9.90 -9.61
CA ARG A 197 8.72 11.14 -8.84
C ARG A 197 7.28 11.36 -8.40
N GLY A 198 7.09 11.63 -7.12
CA GLY A 198 5.79 11.89 -6.54
C GLY A 198 5.56 13.36 -6.22
N TYR A 199 4.50 13.62 -5.48
CA TYR A 199 4.12 14.97 -5.08
C TYR A 199 5.18 15.62 -4.17
N LEU A 200 5.39 16.93 -4.35
CA LEU A 200 6.36 17.71 -3.56
C LEU A 200 5.87 18.05 -2.14
N SER A 201 4.58 17.92 -1.90
CA SER A 201 3.99 18.20 -0.58
C SER A 201 2.82 17.26 -0.28
N PRO A 202 2.75 16.68 0.93
CA PRO A 202 1.60 15.87 1.36
C PRO A 202 0.27 16.64 1.35
N TYR A 203 0.30 17.96 1.37
CA TYR A 203 -0.91 18.79 1.31
C TYR A 203 -1.61 18.78 -0.06
N PHE A 204 -0.99 18.20 -1.09
CA PHE A 204 -1.64 17.97 -2.39
C PHE A 204 -2.53 16.74 -2.39
N VAL A 205 -2.40 15.85 -1.41
CA VAL A 205 -3.15 14.59 -1.29
C VAL A 205 -4.66 14.83 -1.34
N THR A 206 -5.36 14.08 -2.19
CA THR A 206 -6.83 14.09 -2.32
C THR A 206 -7.46 12.88 -1.63
N ASN A 207 -6.73 11.76 -1.57
CA ASN A 207 -7.13 10.53 -0.88
C ASN A 207 -6.17 10.27 0.28
N SER A 208 -6.58 10.65 1.49
CA SER A 208 -5.75 10.51 2.70
C SER A 208 -5.55 9.06 3.16
N GLU A 209 -6.45 8.15 2.81
CA GLU A 209 -6.34 6.73 3.18
C GLU A 209 -5.17 6.06 2.43
N ARG A 210 -4.96 6.44 1.18
CA ARG A 210 -3.90 5.92 0.31
C ARG A 210 -2.71 6.85 0.15
N MET A 211 -2.78 8.05 0.74
CA MET A 211 -1.76 9.09 0.58
C MET A 211 -1.44 9.39 -0.90
N GLU A 212 -2.48 9.51 -1.72
CA GLU A 212 -2.37 9.77 -3.16
C GLU A 212 -3.17 11.00 -3.59
N THR A 213 -2.73 11.62 -4.67
CA THR A 213 -3.42 12.73 -5.34
C THR A 213 -3.97 12.21 -6.66
N ILE A 214 -5.29 12.23 -6.83
CA ILE A 214 -5.99 11.87 -8.06
C ILE A 214 -6.53 13.15 -8.69
N LEU A 215 -6.17 13.39 -9.97
CA LEU A 215 -6.60 14.54 -10.76
C LEU A 215 -7.26 14.02 -12.03
N GLU A 216 -8.55 14.33 -12.21
CA GLU A 216 -9.33 13.92 -13.40
C GLU A 216 -9.49 15.10 -14.38
N ASP A 217 -9.43 14.83 -15.69
CA ASP A 217 -9.47 15.84 -16.79
C ASP A 217 -8.48 17.00 -16.53
N VAL A 218 -7.22 16.63 -16.33
CA VAL A 218 -6.17 17.48 -15.77
C VAL A 218 -5.39 18.23 -16.84
N TYR A 219 -5.09 19.50 -16.57
CA TYR A 219 -4.09 20.27 -17.32
C TYR A 219 -2.68 19.91 -16.80
N ILE A 220 -1.72 19.83 -17.72
CA ILE A 220 -0.34 19.44 -17.40
C ILE A 220 0.63 20.51 -17.92
N LEU A 221 1.37 21.13 -17.01
CA LEU A 221 2.47 22.04 -17.30
C LEU A 221 3.79 21.29 -17.21
N VAL A 222 4.60 21.33 -18.28
CA VAL A 222 5.91 20.68 -18.35
C VAL A 222 7.00 21.72 -18.51
N VAL A 223 7.85 21.90 -17.48
CA VAL A 223 8.88 22.95 -17.42
C VAL A 223 10.22 22.35 -17.05
N GLU A 224 11.26 22.72 -17.78
CA GLU A 224 12.63 22.30 -17.48
C GLU A 224 13.23 23.02 -16.28
N LYS A 225 12.79 24.25 -16.03
CA LYS A 225 13.34 25.13 -14.99
C LYS A 225 12.77 24.86 -13.61
N LYS A 226 13.52 25.30 -12.61
CA LYS A 226 13.04 25.47 -11.23
C LYS A 226 12.06 26.63 -11.14
N ILE A 227 10.97 26.45 -10.38
CA ILE A 227 9.95 27.45 -10.10
C ILE A 227 10.00 27.83 -8.63
N SER A 228 10.54 29.00 -8.34
CA SER A 228 10.65 29.52 -6.94
C SER A 228 9.77 30.75 -6.74
N ASN A 229 9.52 31.52 -7.80
CA ASN A 229 8.76 32.77 -7.76
C ASN A 229 7.33 32.54 -8.27
N LEU A 230 6.34 32.98 -7.49
CA LEU A 230 4.94 32.87 -7.87
C LEU A 230 4.58 33.74 -9.09
N LYS A 231 5.24 34.89 -9.29
CA LYS A 231 4.93 35.84 -10.36
C LYS A 231 4.88 35.19 -11.73
N ASP A 232 5.76 34.23 -11.97
CA ASP A 232 5.90 33.51 -13.24
C ASP A 232 4.66 32.62 -13.55
N LEU A 233 3.87 32.28 -12.53
CA LEU A 233 2.71 31.40 -12.62
C LEU A 233 1.36 32.10 -12.47
N VAL A 234 1.30 33.35 -11.99
CA VAL A 234 0.03 34.03 -11.61
C VAL A 234 -1.00 33.99 -12.74
N THR A 235 -0.61 34.39 -13.92
CA THR A 235 -1.52 34.45 -15.08
C THR A 235 -2.09 33.06 -15.41
N LEU A 236 -1.25 32.02 -15.37
CA LEU A 236 -1.66 30.65 -15.66
C LEU A 236 -2.60 30.12 -14.57
N LEU A 237 -2.28 30.36 -13.29
CA LEU A 237 -3.09 29.91 -12.15
C LEU A 237 -4.47 30.59 -12.15
N GLU A 238 -4.57 31.87 -12.49
CA GLU A 238 -5.85 32.58 -12.64
C GLU A 238 -6.71 31.99 -13.77
N GLN A 239 -6.09 31.66 -14.90
CA GLN A 239 -6.78 31.02 -16.01
C GLN A 239 -7.25 29.61 -15.64
N THR A 240 -6.42 28.85 -14.96
CA THR A 240 -6.75 27.49 -14.49
C THR A 240 -7.87 27.52 -13.46
N ALA A 241 -7.84 28.46 -12.50
CA ALA A 241 -8.91 28.66 -11.52
C ALA A 241 -10.26 28.94 -12.19
N LYS A 242 -10.27 29.77 -13.23
CA LYS A 242 -11.50 30.08 -14.01
C LYS A 242 -12.04 28.86 -14.75
N SER A 243 -11.16 27.94 -15.19
CA SER A 243 -11.58 26.71 -15.90
C SER A 243 -12.13 25.65 -14.97
N SER A 244 -11.91 25.76 -13.65
CA SER A 244 -12.24 24.76 -12.61
C SER A 244 -11.63 23.38 -12.84
N LYS A 245 -10.63 23.24 -13.74
CA LYS A 245 -9.93 22.00 -13.99
C LYS A 245 -8.67 21.89 -13.11
N PRO A 246 -8.30 20.67 -12.70
CA PRO A 246 -7.07 20.47 -11.96
C PRO A 246 -5.84 20.75 -12.82
N LEU A 247 -4.73 21.10 -12.16
CA LEU A 247 -3.43 21.38 -12.76
C LEU A 247 -2.34 20.52 -12.15
N LEU A 248 -1.63 19.77 -12.98
CA LEU A 248 -0.37 19.14 -12.62
C LEU A 248 0.80 20.02 -13.11
N ILE A 249 1.74 20.31 -12.23
CA ILE A 249 2.98 21.03 -12.55
C ILE A 249 4.14 20.05 -12.47
N ILE A 250 4.83 19.82 -13.58
CA ILE A 250 6.04 19.01 -13.67
C ILE A 250 7.21 19.95 -13.96
N ALA A 251 8.06 20.17 -12.96
CA ALA A 251 9.19 21.08 -13.06
C ALA A 251 10.46 20.48 -12.45
N ASP A 252 11.64 21.03 -12.75
CA ASP A 252 12.88 20.57 -12.14
C ASP A 252 12.79 20.60 -10.61
N GLU A 253 12.26 21.69 -10.09
CA GLU A 253 11.92 21.85 -8.68
C GLU A 253 10.82 22.93 -8.53
N VAL A 254 9.96 22.77 -7.55
CA VAL A 254 9.03 23.84 -7.12
C VAL A 254 9.26 24.06 -5.64
N ASP A 255 9.71 25.25 -5.26
CA ASP A 255 10.03 25.55 -3.86
C ASP A 255 9.63 26.98 -3.45
N GLY A 256 10.04 27.37 -2.24
CA GLY A 256 9.89 28.73 -1.73
C GLY A 256 8.46 29.25 -1.74
N GLU A 257 8.29 30.47 -2.25
CA GLU A 257 6.99 31.16 -2.32
C GLU A 257 6.01 30.46 -3.25
N ALA A 258 6.51 29.90 -4.37
CA ALA A 258 5.65 29.20 -5.34
C ALA A 258 5.00 27.97 -4.71
N LEU A 259 5.77 27.08 -4.06
CA LEU A 259 5.22 25.88 -3.41
C LEU A 259 4.25 26.25 -2.28
N ALA A 260 4.63 27.20 -1.43
CA ALA A 260 3.77 27.62 -0.32
C ALA A 260 2.41 28.15 -0.80
N THR A 261 2.42 28.94 -1.87
CA THR A 261 1.18 29.49 -2.41
C THR A 261 0.31 28.43 -3.09
N LEU A 262 0.90 27.47 -3.82
CA LEU A 262 0.16 26.34 -4.39
C LEU A 262 -0.53 25.53 -3.29
N VAL A 263 0.18 25.23 -2.20
CA VAL A 263 -0.36 24.51 -1.04
C VAL A 263 -1.50 25.30 -0.38
N VAL A 264 -1.33 26.61 -0.13
CA VAL A 264 -2.38 27.43 0.49
C VAL A 264 -3.64 27.49 -0.38
N ASN A 265 -3.51 27.66 -1.70
CA ASN A 265 -4.65 27.70 -2.62
C ASN A 265 -5.34 26.33 -2.74
N LYS A 266 -4.59 25.22 -2.69
CA LYS A 266 -5.15 23.86 -2.60
C LYS A 266 -5.97 23.67 -1.33
N LEU A 267 -5.42 24.05 -0.17
CA LEU A 267 -6.11 23.94 1.12
C LEU A 267 -7.36 24.83 1.21
N ARG A 268 -7.36 25.99 0.55
CA ARG A 268 -8.52 26.88 0.46
C ARG A 268 -9.57 26.40 -0.55
N GLY A 269 -9.29 25.35 -1.33
CA GLY A 269 -10.18 24.86 -2.37
C GLY A 269 -10.30 25.79 -3.59
N THR A 270 -9.46 26.82 -3.71
CA THR A 270 -9.46 27.75 -4.85
C THR A 270 -8.81 27.17 -6.09
N LEU A 271 -7.84 26.27 -5.91
CA LEU A 271 -7.16 25.55 -6.97
C LEU A 271 -7.06 24.06 -6.64
N ASN A 272 -7.37 23.21 -7.61
CA ASN A 272 -7.04 21.79 -7.52
C ASN A 272 -5.70 21.58 -8.25
N VAL A 273 -4.59 21.56 -7.50
CA VAL A 273 -3.24 21.54 -8.05
C VAL A 273 -2.37 20.51 -7.36
N CYS A 274 -1.46 19.90 -8.13
CA CYS A 274 -0.36 19.11 -7.63
C CYS A 274 0.93 19.52 -8.32
N ALA A 275 2.04 19.54 -7.60
CA ALA A 275 3.37 19.79 -8.14
C ALA A 275 4.26 18.57 -7.88
N VAL A 276 4.96 18.14 -8.93
CA VAL A 276 5.89 17.01 -8.90
C VAL A 276 7.24 17.41 -9.48
N LYS A 277 8.29 16.75 -9.01
CA LYS A 277 9.64 16.96 -9.55
C LYS A 277 9.81 16.24 -10.88
N ALA A 278 10.53 16.87 -11.82
CA ALA A 278 10.90 16.24 -13.09
C ALA A 278 11.73 14.96 -12.88
N PRO A 279 11.43 13.87 -13.61
CA PRO A 279 12.19 12.63 -13.51
C PRO A 279 13.53 12.73 -14.25
N GLY A 280 14.52 11.98 -13.75
CA GLY A 280 15.87 11.94 -14.35
C GLY A 280 16.77 13.09 -13.91
N PHE A 281 17.98 13.12 -14.49
CA PHE A 281 19.03 14.13 -14.25
C PHE A 281 19.72 14.49 -15.55
N GLY A 282 20.21 15.73 -15.67
CA GLY A 282 20.94 16.22 -16.85
C GLY A 282 20.13 16.10 -18.15
N ASP A 283 20.76 15.71 -19.25
CA ASP A 283 20.13 15.61 -20.57
C ASP A 283 19.00 14.57 -20.63
N ARG A 284 19.05 13.54 -19.78
CA ARG A 284 17.97 12.56 -19.66
C ARG A 284 16.69 13.17 -19.11
N LYS A 285 16.78 14.08 -18.14
CA LYS A 285 15.64 14.81 -17.60
C LYS A 285 14.90 15.54 -18.73
N LYS A 286 15.64 16.26 -19.57
CA LYS A 286 15.10 16.96 -20.71
C LYS A 286 14.36 16.01 -21.67
N SER A 287 15.02 14.91 -22.02
CA SER A 287 14.44 13.90 -22.92
C SER A 287 13.14 13.27 -22.38
N ILE A 288 13.06 13.02 -21.05
CA ILE A 288 11.85 12.47 -20.44
C ILE A 288 10.75 13.54 -20.37
N LEU A 289 11.09 14.79 -20.07
CA LEU A 289 10.12 15.90 -20.09
C LEU A 289 9.54 16.13 -21.49
N GLU A 290 10.34 15.99 -22.54
CA GLU A 290 9.88 16.02 -23.93
C GLU A 290 8.92 14.85 -24.23
N ASP A 291 9.21 13.63 -23.73
CA ASP A 291 8.35 12.48 -23.90
C ASP A 291 6.98 12.70 -23.22
N ILE A 292 6.98 13.25 -21.99
CA ILE A 292 5.76 13.63 -21.27
C ILE A 292 4.99 14.70 -22.02
N ALA A 293 5.67 15.72 -22.56
CA ALA A 293 5.05 16.78 -23.32
C ALA A 293 4.36 16.24 -24.59
N ILE A 294 5.04 15.35 -25.32
CA ILE A 294 4.47 14.70 -26.53
C ILE A 294 3.27 13.82 -26.16
N LEU A 295 3.38 13.02 -25.09
CA LEU A 295 2.30 12.16 -24.63
C LEU A 295 1.04 12.91 -24.24
N THR A 296 1.19 14.08 -23.63
CA THR A 296 0.07 14.88 -23.11
C THR A 296 -0.40 15.99 -24.05
N GLY A 297 0.35 16.23 -25.14
CA GLY A 297 0.13 17.35 -26.04
C GLY A 297 0.56 18.70 -25.46
N ALA A 298 1.38 18.70 -24.37
CA ALA A 298 1.94 19.90 -23.78
C ALA A 298 3.00 20.52 -24.68
N LYS A 299 3.17 21.84 -24.58
CA LYS A 299 4.36 22.50 -25.10
C LYS A 299 5.44 22.46 -24.02
N PHE A 300 6.57 21.85 -24.33
CA PHE A 300 7.72 21.80 -23.43
C PHE A 300 8.32 23.21 -23.25
N ILE A 301 8.41 23.65 -22.00
CA ILE A 301 8.93 24.98 -21.65
C ILE A 301 10.38 24.83 -21.20
N SER A 302 11.31 25.30 -22.04
CA SER A 302 12.76 25.29 -21.77
C SER A 302 13.42 26.51 -22.37
N ASP A 303 14.63 26.84 -21.93
CA ASP A 303 15.42 27.93 -22.49
C ASP A 303 15.71 27.74 -23.98
N ASP A 304 15.99 26.49 -24.37
CA ASP A 304 16.28 26.15 -25.76
C ASP A 304 15.08 26.37 -26.71
N THR A 305 13.86 26.28 -26.17
CA THR A 305 12.65 26.57 -26.96
C THR A 305 12.33 28.06 -27.03
N GLY A 306 13.09 28.91 -26.32
CA GLY A 306 12.89 30.36 -26.25
C GLY A 306 11.58 30.78 -25.58
N ARG A 307 10.93 29.89 -24.84
CA ARG A 307 9.64 30.11 -24.16
C ARG A 307 9.84 30.43 -22.69
N ASN A 308 9.28 31.55 -22.26
CA ASN A 308 9.27 31.95 -20.86
C ASN A 308 7.99 31.50 -20.17
N LEU A 309 8.12 31.10 -18.90
CA LEU A 309 7.00 30.64 -18.08
C LEU A 309 5.89 31.72 -17.95
N GLU A 310 6.26 33.00 -17.87
CA GLU A 310 5.33 34.14 -17.80
C GLU A 310 4.39 34.24 -19.00
N SER A 311 4.80 33.73 -20.16
CA SER A 311 4.02 33.79 -21.40
C SER A 311 3.13 32.57 -21.65
N VAL A 312 3.16 31.58 -20.74
CA VAL A 312 2.40 30.35 -20.89
C VAL A 312 0.91 30.58 -20.66
N THR A 313 0.10 30.02 -21.56
CA THR A 313 -1.35 30.05 -21.51
C THR A 313 -1.95 28.65 -21.39
N ILE A 314 -3.26 28.54 -21.14
CA ILE A 314 -3.97 27.24 -21.10
C ILE A 314 -3.75 26.43 -22.40
N ASN A 315 -3.62 27.07 -23.54
CA ASN A 315 -3.41 26.41 -24.83
C ASN A 315 -2.01 25.77 -24.99
N ASP A 316 -1.08 26.08 -24.09
CA ASP A 316 0.27 25.51 -24.06
C ASP A 316 0.35 24.32 -23.11
N LEU A 317 -0.69 24.10 -22.30
CA LEU A 317 -0.79 22.99 -21.37
C LEU A 317 -1.15 21.69 -22.10
N GLY A 318 -0.54 20.61 -21.66
CA GLY A 318 -0.99 19.28 -22.00
C GLY A 318 -2.26 18.89 -21.23
N ARG A 319 -2.84 17.77 -21.61
CA ARG A 319 -4.03 17.21 -20.96
C ARG A 319 -3.90 15.72 -20.81
N ALA A 320 -4.52 15.19 -19.76
CA ALA A 320 -4.74 13.76 -19.59
C ALA A 320 -6.10 13.52 -18.94
N LYS A 321 -6.65 12.34 -19.14
CA LYS A 321 -7.91 11.94 -18.54
C LYS A 321 -7.78 11.80 -17.02
N CYS A 322 -6.69 11.17 -16.56
CA CYS A 322 -6.41 11.00 -15.15
C CYS A 322 -4.90 11.06 -14.87
N VAL A 323 -4.55 11.65 -13.74
CA VAL A 323 -3.18 11.57 -13.19
C VAL A 323 -3.26 11.16 -11.74
N THR A 324 -2.48 10.15 -11.38
CA THR A 324 -2.33 9.69 -9.99
C THR A 324 -0.90 9.93 -9.53
N CYS A 325 -0.74 10.75 -8.47
CA CYS A 325 0.56 11.00 -7.85
C CYS A 325 0.59 10.39 -6.44
N THR A 326 1.53 9.52 -6.20
CA THR A 326 1.88 9.01 -4.87
C THR A 326 3.07 9.80 -4.31
N LYS A 327 3.61 9.39 -3.18
CA LYS A 327 4.84 9.98 -2.62
C LYS A 327 6.05 9.80 -3.56
N ASP A 328 6.12 8.68 -4.26
CA ASP A 328 7.31 8.26 -4.99
C ASP A 328 7.12 8.21 -6.51
N ASN A 329 5.86 8.12 -6.99
CA ASN A 329 5.54 7.90 -8.39
C ASN A 329 4.43 8.81 -8.89
N THR A 330 4.45 9.10 -10.19
CA THR A 330 3.36 9.77 -10.92
C THR A 330 3.00 8.93 -12.14
N VAL A 331 1.70 8.63 -12.29
CA VAL A 331 1.12 7.90 -13.41
C VAL A 331 0.21 8.84 -14.20
N ILE A 332 0.46 8.97 -15.49
CA ILE A 332 -0.39 9.71 -16.45
C ILE A 332 -1.16 8.67 -17.26
N VAL A 333 -2.46 8.75 -17.25
CA VAL A 333 -3.38 7.83 -17.94
C VAL A 333 -4.15 8.58 -19.02
N ASP A 334 -4.15 8.03 -20.23
CA ASP A 334 -4.91 8.56 -21.37
C ASP A 334 -4.53 10.03 -21.66
N GLY A 335 -3.26 10.24 -22.06
CA GLY A 335 -2.74 11.52 -22.47
C GLY A 335 -3.34 11.96 -23.83
N PHE A 336 -3.66 13.25 -23.98
CA PHE A 336 -4.26 13.78 -25.21
C PHE A 336 -3.22 14.24 -26.24
N GLY A 337 -2.02 13.62 -26.25
CA GLY A 337 -1.02 13.84 -27.27
C GLY A 337 -1.45 13.30 -28.64
N ASP A 338 -0.87 13.85 -29.69
CA ASP A 338 -1.11 13.34 -31.03
C ASP A 338 -0.43 12.00 -31.25
N SER A 339 -1.20 10.97 -31.61
CA SER A 339 -0.72 9.60 -31.78
C SER A 339 0.40 9.48 -32.83
N LEU A 340 0.38 10.29 -33.89
CA LEU A 340 1.46 10.31 -34.88
C LEU A 340 2.76 10.86 -34.31
N SER A 341 2.67 11.87 -33.46
CA SER A 341 3.82 12.45 -32.75
C SER A 341 4.42 11.46 -31.77
N ILE A 342 3.60 10.71 -31.03
CA ILE A 342 4.02 9.66 -30.11
C ILE A 342 4.73 8.53 -30.86
N GLN A 343 4.15 8.05 -31.98
CA GLN A 343 4.77 7.01 -32.81
C GLN A 343 6.09 7.47 -33.43
N SER A 344 6.17 8.73 -33.88
CA SER A 344 7.40 9.32 -34.39
C SER A 344 8.49 9.36 -33.33
N ARG A 345 8.12 9.70 -32.08
CA ARG A 345 9.03 9.72 -30.94
C ARG A 345 9.53 8.32 -30.59
N ILE A 346 8.64 7.32 -30.57
CA ILE A 346 8.98 5.90 -30.37
C ILE A 346 10.00 5.44 -31.43
N LYS A 347 9.76 5.79 -32.70
CA LYS A 347 10.68 5.45 -33.80
C LYS A 347 12.05 6.10 -33.61
N LEU A 348 12.11 7.37 -33.20
CA LEU A 348 13.34 8.07 -32.89
C LEU A 348 14.14 7.37 -31.78
N ILE A 349 13.48 6.98 -30.69
CA ILE A 349 14.14 6.28 -29.58
C ILE A 349 14.68 4.93 -30.04
N ARG A 350 13.96 4.17 -30.89
CA ARG A 350 14.43 2.91 -31.48
C ARG A 350 15.70 3.12 -32.28
N THR A 351 15.74 4.13 -33.14
CA THR A 351 16.94 4.49 -33.92
C THR A 351 18.10 4.83 -32.97
N GLN A 352 17.88 5.58 -31.89
CA GLN A 352 18.91 5.88 -30.91
C GLN A 352 19.45 4.63 -30.18
N ILE A 353 18.61 3.61 -29.95
CA ILE A 353 19.02 2.32 -29.38
C ILE A 353 19.93 1.56 -30.34
N ASP A 354 19.64 1.61 -31.64
CA ASP A 354 20.41 0.93 -32.67
C ASP A 354 21.76 1.63 -32.92
N ASP A 355 21.82 2.96 -32.79
CA ASP A 355 23.00 3.78 -33.06
C ASP A 355 23.97 3.85 -31.87
N THR A 356 23.49 3.59 -30.64
CA THR A 356 24.36 3.70 -29.45
C THR A 356 25.26 2.50 -29.25
N SER A 357 26.56 2.78 -28.97
CA SER A 357 27.58 1.76 -28.64
C SER A 357 27.73 1.53 -27.13
N SER A 358 27.05 2.33 -26.29
CA SER A 358 27.12 2.24 -24.84
C SER A 358 26.01 1.32 -24.31
N ASP A 359 26.36 0.19 -23.71
CA ASP A 359 25.40 -0.75 -23.12
C ASP A 359 24.50 -0.08 -22.06
N TYR A 360 25.08 0.84 -21.26
CA TYR A 360 24.34 1.60 -20.27
C TYR A 360 23.31 2.57 -20.88
N ASP A 361 23.68 3.29 -21.94
CA ASP A 361 22.76 4.18 -22.61
C ASP A 361 21.69 3.40 -23.36
N LYS A 362 22.05 2.25 -23.93
CA LYS A 362 21.12 1.31 -24.56
C LYS A 362 20.05 0.82 -23.58
N GLU A 363 20.47 0.40 -22.39
CA GLU A 363 19.55 -0.01 -21.32
C GLU A 363 18.58 1.13 -20.95
N LYS A 364 19.08 2.34 -20.78
CA LYS A 364 18.25 3.50 -20.40
C LYS A 364 17.32 3.98 -21.52
N LEU A 365 17.73 3.85 -22.77
CA LEU A 365 16.86 4.11 -23.91
C LEU A 365 15.78 3.04 -24.06
N GLN A 366 16.10 1.76 -23.77
CA GLN A 366 15.11 0.67 -23.74
C GLN A 366 14.07 0.85 -22.64
N GLU A 367 14.50 1.26 -21.42
CA GLU A 367 13.60 1.60 -20.32
C GLU A 367 12.65 2.75 -20.73
N ARG A 368 13.17 3.80 -21.34
CA ARG A 368 12.38 4.94 -21.81
C ARG A 368 11.41 4.55 -22.92
N LEU A 369 11.84 3.70 -23.86
CA LEU A 369 11.00 3.13 -24.92
C LEU A 369 9.85 2.32 -24.32
N ALA A 370 10.15 1.44 -23.36
CA ALA A 370 9.14 0.62 -22.70
C ALA A 370 8.06 1.48 -22.00
N LYS A 371 8.47 2.54 -21.30
CA LYS A 371 7.55 3.47 -20.64
C LYS A 371 6.64 4.24 -21.62
N LEU A 372 7.14 4.61 -22.79
CA LEU A 372 6.36 5.38 -23.78
C LEU A 372 5.52 4.47 -24.70
N ALA A 373 6.06 3.32 -25.11
CA ALA A 373 5.41 2.41 -26.06
C ALA A 373 4.45 1.41 -25.39
N GLY A 374 4.67 1.08 -24.12
CA GLY A 374 3.86 0.10 -23.37
C GLY A 374 2.46 0.61 -23.02
N GLY A 375 2.27 1.90 -22.93
CA GLY A 375 1.01 2.49 -22.48
C GLY A 375 0.68 2.16 -21.02
N VAL A 376 -0.58 2.34 -20.67
CA VAL A 376 -1.15 1.98 -19.37
C VAL A 376 -2.33 1.06 -19.58
N ALA A 377 -2.30 -0.10 -18.91
CA ALA A 377 -3.47 -0.98 -18.86
C ALA A 377 -4.40 -0.49 -17.73
N VAL A 378 -5.65 -0.23 -18.06
CA VAL A 378 -6.67 0.22 -17.11
C VAL A 378 -7.66 -0.91 -16.89
N ILE A 379 -7.67 -1.47 -15.68
CA ILE A 379 -8.69 -2.43 -15.26
C ILE A 379 -9.85 -1.66 -14.68
N LYS A 380 -10.98 -1.61 -15.39
CA LYS A 380 -12.21 -0.96 -14.96
C LYS A 380 -13.07 -1.98 -14.23
N VAL A 381 -13.20 -1.81 -12.92
CA VAL A 381 -13.94 -2.74 -12.06
C VAL A 381 -15.41 -2.36 -12.03
N GLY A 382 -16.28 -3.29 -12.45
CA GLY A 382 -17.72 -3.14 -12.42
C GLY A 382 -18.39 -3.99 -11.35
N SER A 383 -19.48 -3.49 -10.76
CA SER A 383 -20.32 -4.21 -9.81
C SER A 383 -21.71 -3.60 -9.70
N ALA A 384 -22.66 -4.33 -9.07
CA ALA A 384 -24.03 -3.89 -8.89
C ALA A 384 -24.21 -2.83 -7.80
N THR A 385 -23.33 -2.82 -6.79
CA THR A 385 -23.40 -1.88 -5.66
C THR A 385 -22.04 -1.22 -5.42
N GLU A 386 -22.05 0.00 -4.88
CA GLU A 386 -20.83 0.75 -4.55
C GLU A 386 -19.96 0.01 -3.52
N ILE A 387 -20.57 -0.66 -2.55
CA ILE A 387 -19.85 -1.42 -1.51
C ILE A 387 -19.10 -2.59 -2.15
N GLU A 388 -19.79 -3.37 -3.00
CA GLU A 388 -19.21 -4.50 -3.70
C GLU A 388 -18.11 -4.04 -4.69
N MET A 389 -18.32 -2.91 -5.36
CA MET A 389 -17.34 -2.34 -6.28
C MET A 389 -16.05 -1.95 -5.57
N LYS A 390 -16.15 -1.28 -4.42
CA LYS A 390 -14.98 -0.92 -3.60
C LYS A 390 -14.23 -2.16 -3.09
N GLU A 391 -14.96 -3.19 -2.63
CA GLU A 391 -14.36 -4.46 -2.21
C GLU A 391 -13.65 -5.16 -3.37
N LYS A 392 -14.33 -5.25 -4.53
CA LYS A 392 -13.75 -5.88 -5.72
C LYS A 392 -12.55 -5.11 -6.26
N LYS A 393 -12.58 -3.78 -6.22
CA LYS A 393 -11.46 -2.92 -6.60
C LYS A 393 -10.25 -3.19 -5.70
N ALA A 394 -10.42 -3.18 -4.39
CA ALA A 394 -9.34 -3.49 -3.44
C ALA A 394 -8.74 -4.88 -3.72
N ARG A 395 -9.57 -5.89 -3.96
CA ARG A 395 -9.14 -7.25 -4.29
C ARG A 395 -8.35 -7.33 -5.61
N VAL A 396 -8.73 -6.56 -6.63
CA VAL A 396 -7.98 -6.46 -7.90
C VAL A 396 -6.63 -5.79 -7.67
N GLU A 397 -6.56 -4.75 -6.84
CA GLU A 397 -5.32 -4.05 -6.50
C GLU A 397 -4.36 -4.97 -5.72
N ASP A 398 -4.84 -5.70 -4.72
CA ASP A 398 -4.04 -6.68 -3.98
C ASP A 398 -3.49 -7.78 -4.91
N ALA A 399 -4.34 -8.30 -5.78
CA ALA A 399 -3.94 -9.30 -6.76
C ALA A 399 -2.89 -8.77 -7.76
N LEU A 400 -3.01 -7.51 -8.17
CA LEU A 400 -2.02 -6.84 -9.03
C LEU A 400 -0.67 -6.70 -8.32
N HIS A 401 -0.66 -6.25 -7.06
CA HIS A 401 0.57 -6.12 -6.27
C HIS A 401 1.25 -7.47 -6.04
N SER A 402 0.50 -8.51 -5.67
CA SER A 402 1.00 -9.87 -5.52
C SER A 402 1.59 -10.41 -6.83
N THR A 403 0.94 -10.15 -7.95
CA THR A 403 1.41 -10.60 -9.25
C THR A 403 2.72 -9.92 -9.64
N ARG A 404 2.85 -8.62 -9.40
CA ARG A 404 4.13 -7.89 -9.57
C ARG A 404 5.23 -8.46 -8.69
N ALA A 405 4.94 -8.69 -7.40
CA ALA A 405 5.89 -9.30 -6.47
C ALA A 405 6.37 -10.69 -6.93
N ALA A 406 5.47 -11.49 -7.53
CA ALA A 406 5.81 -12.80 -8.09
C ALA A 406 6.69 -12.70 -9.34
N VAL A 407 6.48 -11.72 -10.19
CA VAL A 407 7.33 -11.47 -11.37
C VAL A 407 8.73 -10.99 -10.97
N GLU A 408 8.83 -10.20 -9.89
CA GLU A 408 10.10 -9.67 -9.39
C GLU A 408 10.99 -10.75 -8.72
N GLU A 409 10.44 -11.56 -7.81
CA GLU A 409 11.24 -12.47 -6.98
C GLU A 409 10.84 -13.96 -7.14
N GLY A 410 9.94 -14.26 -8.06
CA GLY A 410 9.44 -15.62 -8.25
C GLY A 410 8.42 -16.04 -7.20
N VAL A 411 8.04 -17.31 -7.23
CA VAL A 411 7.01 -17.91 -6.38
C VAL A 411 7.55 -19.09 -5.59
N VAL A 412 6.92 -19.33 -4.43
CA VAL A 412 7.13 -20.48 -3.55
C VAL A 412 5.81 -21.24 -3.36
N PRO A 413 5.81 -22.49 -2.87
CA PRO A 413 4.57 -23.17 -2.51
C PRO A 413 3.77 -22.35 -1.49
N GLY A 414 2.48 -22.14 -1.76
CA GLY A 414 1.60 -21.31 -0.95
C GLY A 414 1.08 -22.02 0.31
N GLY A 415 0.00 -21.46 0.90
CA GLY A 415 -0.65 -22.04 2.06
C GLY A 415 0.18 -22.09 3.33
N GLY A 416 1.25 -21.29 3.43
CA GLY A 416 2.16 -21.24 4.59
C GLY A 416 3.21 -22.34 4.63
N ILE A 417 3.24 -23.29 3.67
CA ILE A 417 4.19 -24.41 3.72
C ILE A 417 5.62 -24.00 3.41
N ALA A 418 5.84 -22.96 2.58
CA ALA A 418 7.19 -22.46 2.31
C ALA A 418 7.94 -22.06 3.59
N LEU A 419 7.25 -21.42 4.54
CA LEU A 419 7.80 -21.07 5.86
C LEU A 419 8.17 -22.32 6.66
N ILE A 420 7.34 -23.36 6.65
CA ILE A 420 7.62 -24.63 7.34
C ILE A 420 8.79 -25.37 6.69
N ARG A 421 8.87 -25.39 5.35
CA ARG A 421 9.99 -26.01 4.63
C ARG A 421 11.32 -25.32 4.91
N SER A 422 11.31 -24.00 5.08
CA SER A 422 12.52 -23.23 5.41
C SER A 422 13.06 -23.48 6.82
N LEU A 423 12.31 -24.18 7.72
CA LEU A 423 12.77 -24.51 9.07
C LEU A 423 14.04 -25.38 9.07
N LYS A 424 14.24 -26.24 8.07
CA LYS A 424 15.40 -27.14 8.00
C LYS A 424 16.73 -26.39 8.03
N ILE A 425 16.81 -25.18 7.48
CA ILE A 425 18.03 -24.38 7.47
C ILE A 425 18.48 -24.00 8.89
N LEU A 426 17.54 -23.89 9.84
CA LEU A 426 17.82 -23.53 11.22
C LEU A 426 18.55 -24.61 12.01
N GLU A 427 18.61 -25.85 11.50
CA GLU A 427 19.41 -26.93 12.07
C GLU A 427 20.92 -26.66 11.93
N SER A 428 21.31 -25.92 10.89
CA SER A 428 22.70 -25.51 10.64
C SER A 428 23.12 -24.29 11.44
N LEU A 429 22.18 -23.60 12.10
CA LEU A 429 22.45 -22.36 12.82
C LEU A 429 23.04 -22.62 14.19
N THR A 430 24.28 -22.22 14.39
CA THR A 430 24.96 -22.28 15.71
C THR A 430 24.83 -20.92 16.39
N VAL A 431 24.20 -20.90 17.55
CA VAL A 431 24.02 -19.71 18.40
C VAL A 431 24.32 -20.07 19.87
N ASN A 432 24.50 -19.05 20.71
CA ASN A 432 24.63 -19.31 22.14
C ASN A 432 23.26 -19.67 22.77
N GLN A 433 23.31 -20.27 23.98
CA GLN A 433 22.10 -20.74 24.67
C GLN A 433 21.02 -19.68 24.85
N SER A 434 21.39 -18.42 25.12
CA SER A 434 20.42 -17.33 25.30
C SER A 434 19.80 -16.88 23.99
N GLU A 435 20.49 -16.97 22.85
CA GLU A 435 19.97 -16.70 21.53
C GLU A 435 19.11 -17.85 20.99
N GLN A 436 19.32 -19.07 21.47
CA GLN A 436 18.55 -20.27 21.08
C GLN A 436 17.04 -20.06 21.30
N PHE A 437 16.65 -19.37 22.37
CA PHE A 437 15.24 -19.05 22.61
C PHE A 437 14.62 -18.25 21.49
N GLY A 438 15.37 -17.34 20.86
CA GLY A 438 14.90 -16.59 19.68
C GLY A 438 14.71 -17.50 18.46
N VAL A 439 15.61 -18.46 18.25
CA VAL A 439 15.48 -19.46 17.18
C VAL A 439 14.27 -20.37 17.42
N ASP A 440 14.03 -20.80 18.65
CA ASP A 440 12.89 -21.66 18.98
C ASP A 440 11.56 -20.92 18.87
N LEU A 441 11.54 -19.60 19.16
CA LEU A 441 10.39 -18.75 18.92
C LEU A 441 9.99 -18.70 17.46
N ILE A 442 10.95 -18.48 16.55
CA ILE A 442 10.65 -18.39 15.13
C ILE A 442 10.18 -19.74 14.57
N LYS A 443 10.79 -20.86 15.03
CA LYS A 443 10.35 -22.21 14.66
C LYS A 443 8.86 -22.43 14.97
N ARG A 444 8.40 -21.93 16.10
CA ARG A 444 6.99 -22.04 16.49
C ARG A 444 6.10 -21.06 15.75
N ALA A 445 6.55 -19.81 15.58
CA ALA A 445 5.74 -18.76 14.99
C ALA A 445 5.42 -19.01 13.52
N VAL A 446 6.33 -19.60 12.74
CA VAL A 446 6.12 -19.84 11.31
C VAL A 446 5.10 -20.94 10.99
N GLU A 447 4.64 -21.68 12.01
CA GLU A 447 3.52 -22.63 11.87
C GLU A 447 2.15 -21.91 11.87
N GLU A 448 2.08 -20.71 12.48
CA GLU A 448 0.81 -20.03 12.72
C GLU A 448 0.04 -19.64 11.45
N PRO A 449 0.64 -19.23 10.33
CA PRO A 449 -0.12 -18.98 9.11
C PRO A 449 -0.88 -20.22 8.62
N LEU A 450 -0.22 -21.39 8.55
CA LEU A 450 -0.89 -22.65 8.19
C LEU A 450 -1.93 -23.05 9.26
N ARG A 451 -1.63 -22.84 10.55
CA ARG A 451 -2.56 -23.09 11.66
C ARG A 451 -3.86 -22.32 11.46
N MET A 452 -3.76 -21.02 11.20
CA MET A 452 -4.94 -20.18 10.97
C MET A 452 -5.73 -20.57 9.72
N ILE A 453 -5.04 -20.93 8.63
CA ILE A 453 -5.70 -21.43 7.41
C ILE A 453 -6.51 -22.70 7.71
N ALA A 454 -5.94 -23.64 8.46
CA ALA A 454 -6.59 -24.89 8.86
C ALA A 454 -7.77 -24.66 9.80
N GLU A 455 -7.61 -23.81 10.83
CA GLU A 455 -8.66 -23.45 11.78
C GLU A 455 -9.84 -22.72 11.10
N ASN A 456 -9.55 -21.76 10.19
CA ASN A 456 -10.57 -21.07 9.41
C ASN A 456 -11.32 -22.02 8.46
N ALA A 457 -10.68 -23.12 8.05
CA ALA A 457 -11.30 -24.20 7.28
C ALA A 457 -12.08 -25.21 8.14
N GLY A 458 -12.06 -25.08 9.48
CA GLY A 458 -12.77 -25.94 10.40
C GLY A 458 -12.05 -27.24 10.75
N HIS A 459 -10.73 -27.29 10.60
CA HIS A 459 -9.91 -28.47 10.88
C HIS A 459 -9.03 -28.28 12.13
N GLU A 460 -8.64 -29.42 12.76
CA GLU A 460 -7.68 -29.42 13.85
C GLU A 460 -6.28 -29.14 13.29
N ALA A 461 -5.80 -27.92 13.51
CA ALA A 461 -4.58 -27.40 12.90
C ALA A 461 -3.32 -28.20 13.28
N SER A 462 -3.27 -28.75 14.51
CA SER A 462 -2.11 -29.51 14.98
C SER A 462 -1.88 -30.77 14.15
N ILE A 463 -2.95 -31.46 13.74
CA ILE A 463 -2.89 -32.64 12.89
C ILE A 463 -2.38 -32.25 11.49
N ILE A 464 -2.91 -31.18 10.92
CA ILE A 464 -2.51 -30.68 9.60
C ILE A 464 -1.01 -30.31 9.59
N ILE A 465 -0.55 -29.55 10.59
CA ILE A 465 0.85 -29.12 10.68
C ILE A 465 1.80 -30.30 10.80
N ASN A 466 1.47 -31.27 11.67
CA ASN A 466 2.31 -32.45 11.84
C ASN A 466 2.44 -33.23 10.53
N ARG A 467 1.34 -33.47 9.83
CA ARG A 467 1.37 -34.13 8.53
C ARG A 467 2.15 -33.33 7.49
N VAL A 468 1.99 -32.01 7.42
CA VAL A 468 2.79 -31.17 6.51
C VAL A 468 4.27 -31.25 6.84
N LYS A 469 4.68 -31.35 8.10
CA LYS A 469 6.10 -31.50 8.49
C LYS A 469 6.69 -32.85 8.04
N GLU A 470 5.90 -33.91 8.02
CA GLU A 470 6.32 -35.24 7.55
C GLU A 470 6.46 -35.30 6.03
N GLU A 471 5.68 -34.51 5.30
CA GLU A 471 5.70 -34.43 3.85
C GLU A 471 6.90 -33.61 3.33
N HIS A 472 7.26 -33.79 2.06
CA HIS A 472 8.41 -33.15 1.44
C HIS A 472 7.99 -32.34 0.19
N GLY A 473 8.88 -31.40 -0.19
CA GLY A 473 8.67 -30.58 -1.41
C GLY A 473 7.42 -29.71 -1.33
N PRO A 474 6.67 -29.57 -2.44
CA PRO A 474 5.51 -28.68 -2.53
C PRO A 474 4.21 -29.28 -1.98
N ILE A 475 4.25 -30.52 -1.42
CA ILE A 475 3.05 -31.17 -0.89
C ILE A 475 2.59 -30.44 0.38
N GLY A 476 1.32 -30.02 0.40
CA GLY A 476 0.73 -29.29 1.51
C GLY A 476 -0.78 -29.46 1.58
N PHE A 477 -1.39 -28.77 2.55
CA PHE A 477 -2.83 -28.84 2.75
C PHE A 477 -3.56 -27.79 1.92
N ASN A 478 -4.42 -28.24 1.00
CA ASN A 478 -5.35 -27.39 0.28
C ASN A 478 -6.63 -27.22 1.09
N ALA A 479 -6.78 -26.08 1.76
CA ALA A 479 -7.94 -25.76 2.60
C ALA A 479 -9.24 -25.52 1.81
N SER A 480 -9.17 -25.39 0.48
CA SER A 480 -10.34 -25.23 -0.38
C SER A 480 -11.12 -26.53 -0.52
N ASN A 481 -10.41 -27.65 -0.76
CA ASN A 481 -10.98 -28.98 -1.00
C ASN A 481 -10.70 -30.00 0.12
N ASN A 482 -9.91 -29.61 1.15
CA ASN A 482 -9.52 -30.41 2.31
C ASN A 482 -8.63 -31.62 1.96
N THR A 483 -7.78 -31.50 0.95
CA THR A 483 -6.86 -32.56 0.51
C THR A 483 -5.41 -32.17 0.70
N PHE A 484 -4.53 -33.20 0.77
CA PHE A 484 -3.08 -33.01 0.72
C PHE A 484 -2.61 -33.31 -0.69
N GLU A 485 -2.01 -32.33 -1.34
CA GLU A 485 -1.61 -32.40 -2.74
C GLU A 485 -0.42 -31.49 -3.04
N ASP A 486 0.13 -31.60 -4.26
CA ASP A 486 1.16 -30.68 -4.74
C ASP A 486 0.56 -29.29 -4.97
N LEU A 487 0.88 -28.35 -4.09
CA LEU A 487 0.31 -27.01 -4.11
C LEU A 487 0.79 -26.20 -5.33
N ILE A 488 2.03 -26.45 -5.83
CA ILE A 488 2.52 -25.78 -7.04
C ILE A 488 1.74 -26.29 -8.26
N ALA A 489 1.56 -27.62 -8.39
CA ALA A 489 0.81 -28.20 -9.47
C ALA A 489 -0.66 -27.75 -9.49
N CYS A 490 -1.26 -27.55 -8.32
CA CYS A 490 -2.63 -27.02 -8.16
C CYS A 490 -2.72 -25.50 -8.31
N GLY A 491 -1.61 -24.80 -8.51
CA GLY A 491 -1.56 -23.34 -8.65
C GLY A 491 -1.70 -22.59 -7.33
N ILE A 492 -1.55 -23.25 -6.18
CA ILE A 492 -1.54 -22.60 -4.86
C ILE A 492 -0.11 -22.17 -4.55
N ILE A 493 0.23 -20.97 -4.97
CA ILE A 493 1.57 -20.40 -4.95
C ILE A 493 1.55 -19.01 -4.35
N ASP A 494 2.57 -18.69 -3.54
CA ASP A 494 2.74 -17.38 -2.91
C ASP A 494 3.96 -16.66 -3.52
N PRO A 495 3.90 -15.34 -3.74
CA PRO A 495 5.09 -14.57 -4.14
C PRO A 495 6.16 -14.64 -3.05
N THR A 496 7.40 -14.93 -3.44
CA THR A 496 8.53 -15.01 -2.52
C THR A 496 8.73 -13.70 -1.77
N LYS A 497 8.61 -12.57 -2.47
CA LYS A 497 8.71 -11.22 -1.89
C LYS A 497 7.68 -11.01 -0.78
N VAL A 498 6.43 -11.43 -0.98
CA VAL A 498 5.35 -11.32 0.02
C VAL A 498 5.70 -12.14 1.27
N THR A 499 6.02 -13.43 1.09
CA THR A 499 6.30 -14.36 2.20
C THR A 499 7.49 -13.91 3.04
N ARG A 500 8.62 -13.51 2.39
CA ARG A 500 9.80 -13.04 3.13
C ARG A 500 9.60 -11.69 3.81
N THR A 501 8.88 -10.75 3.16
CA THR A 501 8.61 -9.43 3.74
C THR A 501 7.69 -9.54 4.95
N ALA A 502 6.67 -10.40 4.90
CA ALA A 502 5.81 -10.69 6.03
C ALA A 502 6.62 -11.20 7.24
N LEU A 503 7.54 -12.15 7.02
CA LEU A 503 8.41 -12.66 8.06
C LEU A 503 9.35 -11.59 8.63
N GLN A 504 10.01 -10.81 7.78
CA GLN A 504 10.94 -9.76 8.18
C GLN A 504 10.27 -8.65 9.00
N ASN A 505 9.12 -8.16 8.55
CA ASN A 505 8.38 -7.10 9.25
C ASN A 505 7.81 -7.61 10.59
N ALA A 506 7.32 -8.85 10.62
CA ALA A 506 6.86 -9.49 11.86
C ALA A 506 7.98 -9.60 12.90
N VAL A 507 9.15 -10.11 12.50
CA VAL A 507 10.31 -10.25 13.39
C VAL A 507 10.81 -8.87 13.86
N SER A 508 10.87 -7.88 12.97
CA SER A 508 11.33 -6.53 13.29
C SER A 508 10.49 -5.90 14.41
N ILE A 509 9.19 -5.83 14.23
CA ILE A 509 8.28 -5.17 15.19
C ILE A 509 8.12 -6.02 16.47
N ALA A 510 7.95 -7.34 16.35
CA ALA A 510 7.86 -8.20 17.53
C ALA A 510 9.13 -8.13 18.41
N SER A 511 10.31 -8.00 17.80
CA SER A 511 11.57 -7.81 18.52
C SER A 511 11.62 -6.48 19.29
N LEU A 512 11.07 -5.40 18.72
CA LEU A 512 10.94 -4.11 19.42
C LEU A 512 9.99 -4.23 20.61
N LEU A 513 8.83 -4.86 20.42
CA LEU A 513 7.85 -5.10 21.49
C LEU A 513 8.44 -5.94 22.62
N LEU A 514 9.20 -7.00 22.32
CA LEU A 514 9.84 -7.87 23.33
C LEU A 514 10.91 -7.15 24.16
N THR A 515 11.59 -6.16 23.56
CA THR A 515 12.63 -5.38 24.22
C THR A 515 12.10 -4.13 24.92
N THR A 516 10.79 -3.89 24.87
CA THR A 516 10.14 -2.75 25.52
C THR A 516 9.97 -3.01 27.02
N GLU A 517 10.41 -2.05 27.86
CA GLU A 517 10.38 -2.14 29.32
C GLU A 517 9.43 -1.14 29.95
N ALA A 518 9.18 0.00 29.28
CA ALA A 518 8.31 1.06 29.79
C ALA A 518 7.39 1.60 28.71
N LEU A 519 6.15 1.93 29.09
CA LEU A 519 5.17 2.63 28.25
C LEU A 519 4.82 3.96 28.87
N ILE A 520 4.77 5.01 28.03
CA ILE A 520 4.49 6.39 28.45
C ILE A 520 3.30 6.90 27.65
N ALA A 521 2.20 7.22 28.32
CA ALA A 521 0.99 7.77 27.72
C ALA A 521 0.57 9.10 28.37
N ASP A 522 -0.19 9.91 27.66
CA ASP A 522 -0.84 11.07 28.25
C ASP A 522 -1.92 10.65 29.24
N LYS A 523 -1.90 11.24 30.45
CA LYS A 523 -2.90 10.98 31.46
C LYS A 523 -4.25 11.53 31.01
N ILE A 524 -5.31 10.72 31.06
CA ILE A 524 -6.66 11.14 30.74
C ILE A 524 -7.14 12.08 31.87
N ASP A 525 -7.45 13.33 31.55
CA ASP A 525 -8.07 14.28 32.49
C ASP A 525 -9.57 13.97 32.59
N THR A 526 -9.94 13.08 33.51
CA THR A 526 -11.35 12.73 33.78
C THR A 526 -12.20 13.93 34.30
N LYS A 527 -11.57 15.09 34.49
CA LYS A 527 -12.26 16.29 34.95
C LYS A 527 -12.86 17.17 33.84
N LYS A 528 -12.50 16.95 32.58
CA LYS A 528 -13.04 17.76 31.48
C LYS A 528 -14.38 17.28 30.93
N ASP A 529 -14.68 15.98 31.04
CA ASP A 529 -15.94 15.42 30.52
C ASP A 529 -17.14 15.62 31.47
N ALA A 530 -16.91 15.98 32.75
CA ALA A 530 -17.96 16.27 33.70
C ALA A 530 -18.49 17.72 33.63
N SER A 531 -17.87 18.60 32.83
CA SER A 531 -18.25 20.04 32.78
C SER A 531 -19.08 20.41 31.53
N SER A 532 -19.44 19.46 30.68
CA SER A 532 -20.29 19.72 29.50
C SER A 532 -21.73 19.18 29.60
N ALA A 533 -22.20 18.87 30.82
CA ALA A 533 -23.63 18.68 31.02
C ALA A 533 -24.31 20.08 31.00
N PRO A 534 -25.30 20.33 30.14
CA PRO A 534 -26.03 21.57 30.14
C PRO A 534 -26.77 21.69 31.45
N ALA A 535 -26.44 22.72 32.24
CA ALA A 535 -27.17 23.09 33.45
C ALA A 535 -28.65 23.28 33.08
N GLY A 536 -29.48 22.37 33.52
CA GLY A 536 -30.93 22.46 33.42
C GLY A 536 -31.39 23.74 34.10
N ARG A 537 -31.93 24.68 33.36
CA ARG A 537 -32.67 25.83 33.87
C ARG A 537 -33.91 25.28 34.58
N GLY A 538 -33.78 25.14 35.91
CA GLY A 538 -34.91 24.95 36.80
C GLY A 538 -35.81 26.17 36.74
N GLY A 539 -37.05 25.95 36.37
CA GLY A 539 -38.07 26.95 36.44
C GLY A 539 -38.39 27.28 37.89
N MET A 540 -38.65 28.53 38.17
CA MET A 540 -39.31 28.98 39.35
C MET A 540 -40.48 29.88 38.95
N GLY A 541 -41.68 29.41 39.24
CA GLY A 541 -42.93 30.11 39.07
C GLY A 541 -43.09 31.23 40.09
N GLY A 542 -43.98 32.11 39.83
CA GLY A 542 -44.47 33.16 40.74
C GLY A 542 -45.33 34.14 40.00
N MET A 543 -46.60 33.88 39.92
CA MET A 543 -47.76 34.53 40.54
C MET A 543 -47.90 36.07 40.38
N GLY A 544 -49.08 36.44 39.88
CA GLY A 544 -49.80 37.68 40.23
C GLY A 544 -49.87 38.69 39.10
N GLY A 545 -51.01 38.88 38.52
CA GLY A 545 -52.03 39.75 38.95
C GLY A 545 -52.51 40.67 37.84
N MET A 546 -53.78 40.45 37.43
CA MET A 546 -54.86 41.44 37.25
C MET A 546 -54.65 42.72 36.42
N GLY A 547 -55.58 42.88 35.52
CA GLY A 547 -56.18 44.19 35.15
C GLY A 547 -55.93 44.66 33.72
N GLY A 548 -56.93 44.56 32.90
CA GLY A 548 -57.80 45.67 32.64
C GLY A 548 -57.82 46.11 31.19
N MET A 549 -58.95 45.84 30.56
CA MET A 549 -59.72 46.73 29.65
C MET A 549 -59.09 47.54 28.53
N GLY A 550 -59.74 47.36 27.39
CA GLY A 550 -60.16 48.44 26.46
C GLY A 550 -59.47 48.41 25.11
N GLY A 551 -60.12 48.02 24.11
CA GLY A 551 -60.91 48.94 23.30
C GLY A 551 -60.32 49.23 21.94
N TYR A 552 -61.09 48.84 20.95
CA TYR A 552 -61.09 49.13 19.53
C TYR A 552 -60.29 48.24 18.60
#